data_1a26be9b8c7cd4681e681cc85bc35625
#
_entry.id   1a26be9b8c7cd4681e681cc85bc35625
#
_cell.length_a   1.000
_cell.length_b   1.000
_cell.length_c   1.000
_cell.angle_alpha   90.00
_cell.angle_beta   90.00
_cell.angle_gamma   90.00
#
_symmetry.space_group_name_H-M   'P 1'
#
loop_
_entity.id
_entity.type
_entity.pdbx_description
1 polymer ?
#
loop_
_entity_poly.entity_id
_entity_poly.type
_entity_poly.pdbx_seq_one_letter_code
_entity_poly.pdbx_strand_id
1 'polypeptide(L)'
;MRRWIWQLVLVVACGAWAQSDPAAAAGAAYTVRHYDPRIQQGIDLIYSLRYDEAEDYFADIITTYPDNPVGHFFLAMVAWWRVLIDLEDRSHDEACYALLEQCIKVCDARLKRDADDFDAILFKGGAIGFRGRLRGDRNQYLKAARDGMRCLPLLDASQKLEPSNKDILFGQGIYNYFAEVIPERYPVVRPVMWFLQKGDRQKGIEQLKEVAQSGHYARTEAAYFLARIYRVFEKDKYAAQVYLEQLYGRYPDNSLFHRFLARNLVELGQWKRGVDLYEEVIRRSEAGRTGYHLRGHIEALYHLGKFALYRYQLNLAETRFAAAGRLGAALDHPQENAFAVMARLMLGMAYDAQGKRQEALVCYEQVKGMEEHGDSRKLARNYLKEPYRGQR
;
A
#
# COMPACT_ATOMS: atom_id res chain seq x y z
N MET A 1 0.95 -2.85 -15.67
CA MET A 1 0.99 -4.17 -14.98
C MET A 1 2.40 -4.61 -14.56
N ARG A 2 3.47 -4.29 -15.28
CA ARG A 2 4.85 -4.69 -14.92
C ARG A 2 5.41 -4.04 -13.65
N ARG A 3 4.99 -2.83 -13.29
CA ARG A 3 5.52 -2.06 -12.14
C ARG A 3 5.03 -2.52 -10.76
N TRP A 4 3.88 -3.15 -10.65
CA TRP A 4 3.33 -3.64 -9.39
C TRP A 4 3.94 -4.97 -8.92
N ILE A 5 4.81 -5.56 -9.74
CA ILE A 5 5.31 -6.93 -9.64
C ILE A 5 6.42 -7.06 -8.59
N TRP A 6 7.21 -6.02 -8.38
CA TRP A 6 8.44 -6.06 -7.60
C TRP A 6 8.30 -5.48 -6.18
N GLN A 7 7.10 -5.09 -5.77
CA GLN A 7 6.85 -4.45 -4.47
C GLN A 7 7.01 -5.38 -3.25
N LEU A 8 7.42 -6.63 -3.42
CA LEU A 8 7.29 -7.63 -2.35
C LEU A 8 8.42 -8.67 -2.28
N VAL A 9 9.58 -8.43 -2.87
CA VAL A 9 10.68 -9.41 -2.79
C VAL A 9 11.68 -9.01 -1.72
N LEU A 10 11.81 -9.89 -0.78
CA LEU A 10 12.94 -10.25 0.07
C LEU A 10 12.87 -9.93 1.55
N VAL A 11 12.64 -11.02 2.24
CA VAL A 11 13.09 -11.26 3.60
C VAL A 11 13.69 -12.64 3.65
N VAL A 12 14.99 -12.83 3.97
CA VAL A 12 15.55 -14.09 4.49
C VAL A 12 17.06 -14.06 4.73
N ALA A 13 17.60 -14.54 5.74
CA ALA A 13 18.10 -15.81 6.20
C ALA A 13 19.10 -15.80 7.37
N CYS A 14 18.96 -16.84 8.13
CA CYS A 14 19.88 -17.66 8.91
C CYS A 14 20.79 -17.08 10.00
N GLY A 15 20.68 -17.76 11.08
CA GLY A 15 21.07 -17.68 12.42
C GLY A 15 22.41 -18.28 12.82
N ALA A 16 22.88 -17.94 14.01
CA ALA A 16 23.74 -18.72 14.86
C ALA A 16 23.60 -18.25 16.33
N TRP A 17 23.72 -19.18 17.23
CA TRP A 17 23.40 -19.11 18.65
C TRP A 17 24.49 -18.48 19.50
N ALA A 18 24.09 -17.69 20.52
CA ALA A 18 24.84 -17.54 21.78
C ALA A 18 23.87 -17.14 22.90
N GLN A 19 23.94 -17.85 24.02
CA GLN A 19 23.22 -17.59 25.26
C GLN A 19 23.99 -16.58 26.12
N SER A 20 23.26 -15.72 26.85
CA SER A 20 23.78 -15.01 28.04
C SER A 20 22.66 -14.63 29.00
N ASP A 21 22.95 -14.70 30.28
CA ASP A 21 22.13 -14.64 31.47
C ASP A 21 21.70 -13.20 31.89
N PRO A 22 20.65 -13.04 32.76
CA PRO A 22 20.06 -11.74 33.03
C PRO A 22 20.48 -11.17 34.41
N ALA A 23 20.73 -9.88 34.47
CA ALA A 23 20.43 -9.02 35.63
C ALA A 23 20.84 -7.56 35.43
N ALA A 24 19.89 -6.62 35.56
CA ALA A 24 19.99 -5.48 36.45
C ALA A 24 18.82 -4.52 36.24
N ALA A 25 18.01 -4.37 37.26
CA ALA A 25 16.91 -3.41 37.33
C ALA A 25 17.45 -1.98 37.45
N ALA A 26 17.04 -1.12 36.50
CA ALA A 26 17.04 0.33 36.71
C ALA A 26 15.65 0.83 36.32
N GLY A 27 15.10 1.79 37.07
CA GLY A 27 13.74 2.31 37.08
C GLY A 27 12.90 2.05 35.84
N ALA A 28 11.67 1.59 36.03
CA ALA A 28 10.83 1.03 34.97
C ALA A 28 10.85 1.88 33.67
N ALA A 29 11.78 1.54 32.78
CA ALA A 29 11.88 2.18 31.46
C ALA A 29 10.58 1.93 30.72
N TYR A 30 10.01 2.96 30.10
CA TYR A 30 8.83 2.83 29.27
C TYR A 30 9.08 1.75 28.19
N THR A 31 8.15 0.82 28.07
CA THR A 31 8.21 -0.27 27.09
C THR A 31 6.85 -0.50 26.45
N VAL A 32 6.82 -0.90 25.18
CA VAL A 32 5.60 -1.31 24.46
C VAL A 32 5.32 -2.81 24.54
N ARG A 33 6.00 -3.57 25.40
CA ARG A 33 5.65 -4.97 25.68
C ARG A 33 4.16 -5.12 25.99
N HIS A 34 3.60 -4.13 26.67
CA HIS A 34 2.18 -4.02 26.96
C HIS A 34 1.56 -2.91 26.10
N TYR A 35 0.30 -3.13 25.70
CA TYR A 35 -0.44 -2.13 24.93
C TYR A 35 -0.52 -0.81 25.65
N ASP A 36 -0.18 0.28 24.95
CA ASP A 36 -0.35 1.64 25.42
C ASP A 36 -1.37 2.36 24.52
N PRO A 37 -2.55 2.76 25.07
CA PRO A 37 -3.58 3.46 24.28
C PRO A 37 -3.11 4.81 23.73
N ARG A 38 -2.08 5.44 24.34
CA ARG A 38 -1.51 6.69 23.82
C ARG A 38 -0.85 6.47 22.46
N ILE A 39 -0.12 5.36 22.29
CA ILE A 39 0.47 5.01 20.98
C ILE A 39 -0.62 4.77 19.94
N GLN A 40 -1.71 4.09 20.33
CA GLN A 40 -2.83 3.85 19.42
C GLN A 40 -3.49 5.16 18.96
N GLN A 41 -3.59 6.16 19.85
CA GLN A 41 -4.12 7.48 19.47
C GLN A 41 -3.29 8.14 18.38
N GLY A 42 -1.97 8.14 18.48
CA GLY A 42 -1.07 8.64 17.45
C GLY A 42 -1.18 7.84 16.13
N ILE A 43 -1.30 6.51 16.23
CA ILE A 43 -1.53 5.63 15.07
C ILE A 43 -2.84 5.99 14.36
N ASP A 44 -3.91 6.26 15.10
CA ASP A 44 -5.20 6.64 14.51
C ASP A 44 -5.13 8.00 13.78
N LEU A 45 -4.28 8.93 14.24
CA LEU A 45 -3.98 10.17 13.50
C LEU A 45 -3.31 9.88 12.16
N ILE A 46 -2.32 8.97 12.11
CA ILE A 46 -1.65 8.57 10.85
C ILE A 46 -2.67 8.05 9.84
N TYR A 47 -3.48 7.07 10.24
CA TYR A 47 -4.44 6.46 9.33
C TYR A 47 -5.62 7.38 8.96
N SER A 48 -5.90 8.40 9.77
CA SER A 48 -6.85 9.46 9.47
C SER A 48 -6.28 10.56 8.58
N LEU A 49 -5.01 10.43 8.13
CA LEU A 49 -4.24 11.39 7.32
C LEU A 49 -4.08 12.77 7.99
N ARG A 50 -4.17 12.83 9.32
CA ARG A 50 -3.91 14.02 10.15
C ARG A 50 -2.42 14.09 10.46
N TYR A 51 -1.62 14.25 9.39
CA TYR A 51 -0.16 14.05 9.48
C TYR A 51 0.55 15.04 10.38
N ASP A 52 0.18 16.31 10.32
CA ASP A 52 0.84 17.35 11.13
C ASP A 52 0.58 17.09 12.62
N GLU A 53 -0.66 16.74 12.99
CA GLU A 53 -1.01 16.36 14.34
C GLU A 53 -0.32 15.06 14.79
N ALA A 54 -0.14 14.09 13.90
CA ALA A 54 0.59 12.86 14.18
C ALA A 54 2.09 13.14 14.38
N GLU A 55 2.69 14.05 13.61
CA GLU A 55 4.08 14.48 13.76
C GLU A 55 4.31 15.13 15.12
N ASP A 56 3.48 16.10 15.49
CA ASP A 56 3.54 16.77 16.80
C ASP A 56 3.37 15.76 17.92
N TYR A 57 2.40 14.86 17.78
CA TYR A 57 2.11 13.83 18.79
C TYR A 57 3.31 12.91 19.05
N PHE A 58 3.94 12.39 18.00
CA PHE A 58 5.11 11.53 18.15
C PHE A 58 6.39 12.28 18.50
N ALA A 59 6.50 13.56 18.17
CA ALA A 59 7.57 14.42 18.67
C ALA A 59 7.49 14.59 20.19
N ASP A 60 6.28 14.73 20.76
CA ASP A 60 6.06 14.79 22.22
C ASP A 60 6.42 13.45 22.88
N ILE A 61 6.08 12.32 22.25
CA ILE A 61 6.49 10.99 22.71
C ILE A 61 8.03 10.86 22.72
N ILE A 62 8.71 11.33 21.67
CA ILE A 62 10.17 11.33 21.58
C ILE A 62 10.77 12.23 22.68
N THR A 63 10.20 13.40 22.92
CA THR A 63 10.67 14.31 23.97
C THR A 63 10.54 13.70 25.35
N THR A 64 9.45 12.98 25.59
CA THR A 64 9.19 12.32 26.88
C THR A 64 10.05 11.07 27.07
N TYR A 65 10.28 10.31 25.99
CA TYR A 65 11.01 9.02 26.00
C TYR A 65 12.07 8.97 24.90
N PRO A 66 13.12 9.81 24.95
CA PRO A 66 14.05 10.00 23.83
C PRO A 66 14.82 8.74 23.43
N ASP A 67 15.08 7.87 24.40
CA ASP A 67 15.77 6.59 24.21
C ASP A 67 14.83 5.45 23.75
N ASN A 68 13.50 5.65 23.78
CA ASN A 68 12.58 4.60 23.35
C ASN A 68 12.30 4.71 21.84
N PRO A 69 12.46 3.63 21.06
CA PRO A 69 12.29 3.67 19.61
C PRO A 69 10.83 3.87 19.13
N VAL A 70 9.83 3.73 20.01
CA VAL A 70 8.41 3.78 19.62
C VAL A 70 8.03 5.09 18.95
N GLY A 71 8.39 6.24 19.54
CA GLY A 71 8.11 7.55 18.98
C GLY A 71 8.81 7.75 17.63
N HIS A 72 10.10 7.37 17.55
CA HIS A 72 10.88 7.43 16.34
C HIS A 72 10.32 6.55 15.21
N PHE A 73 9.85 5.35 15.54
CA PHE A 73 9.24 4.44 14.59
C PHE A 73 7.94 5.00 14.04
N PHE A 74 7.01 5.47 14.88
CA PHE A 74 5.74 5.97 14.40
C PHE A 74 5.85 7.34 13.71
N LEU A 75 6.82 8.17 14.07
CA LEU A 75 7.16 9.36 13.30
C LEU A 75 7.63 8.97 11.87
N ALA A 76 8.44 7.91 11.75
CA ALA A 76 8.79 7.36 10.43
C ALA A 76 7.58 6.79 9.68
N MET A 77 6.57 6.25 10.38
CA MET A 77 5.33 5.78 9.77
C MET A 77 4.45 6.93 9.26
N VAL A 78 4.48 8.11 9.87
CA VAL A 78 3.83 9.31 9.29
C VAL A 78 4.42 9.60 7.90
N ALA A 79 5.74 9.65 7.79
CA ALA A 79 6.41 9.88 6.50
C ALA A 79 6.16 8.73 5.51
N TRP A 80 6.14 7.49 5.97
CA TRP A 80 5.78 6.33 5.15
C TRP A 80 4.37 6.45 4.57
N TRP A 81 3.38 6.88 5.35
CA TRP A 81 2.01 7.03 4.86
C TRP A 81 1.86 8.20 3.88
N ARG A 82 2.65 9.27 4.01
CA ARG A 82 2.75 10.31 2.97
C ARG A 82 3.25 9.72 1.63
N VAL A 83 4.27 8.85 1.67
CA VAL A 83 4.75 8.13 0.48
C VAL A 83 3.69 7.17 -0.07
N LEU A 84 3.01 6.40 0.80
CA LEU A 84 2.10 5.34 0.38
C LEU A 84 0.83 5.85 -0.31
N ILE A 85 0.36 7.03 0.08
CA ILE A 85 -0.84 7.66 -0.50
C ILE A 85 -0.65 7.99 -1.98
N ASP A 86 0.55 8.43 -2.38
CA ASP A 86 0.93 8.61 -3.79
C ASP A 86 2.34 8.08 -4.04
N LEU A 87 2.45 6.81 -4.37
CA LEU A 87 3.73 6.15 -4.63
C LEU A 87 4.51 6.70 -5.84
N GLU A 88 3.87 7.49 -6.69
CA GLU A 88 4.55 8.12 -7.81
C GLU A 88 5.23 9.44 -7.40
N ASP A 89 4.73 10.10 -6.37
CA ASP A 89 5.42 11.22 -5.75
C ASP A 89 6.60 10.71 -4.90
N ARG A 90 7.80 11.26 -5.16
CA ARG A 90 9.03 10.90 -4.46
C ARG A 90 9.52 11.97 -3.50
N SER A 91 8.78 13.06 -3.36
CA SER A 91 9.18 14.20 -2.53
C SER A 91 9.36 13.85 -1.05
N HIS A 92 8.66 12.81 -0.57
CA HIS A 92 8.71 12.34 0.82
C HIS A 92 9.72 11.20 1.07
N ASP A 93 10.39 10.67 0.03
CA ASP A 93 11.27 9.51 0.16
C ASP A 93 12.44 9.75 1.11
N GLU A 94 13.16 10.86 0.92
CA GLU A 94 14.35 11.17 1.73
C GLU A 94 14.00 11.35 3.21
N ALA A 95 12.92 12.06 3.51
CA ALA A 95 12.43 12.21 4.88
C ALA A 95 12.07 10.87 5.50
N CYS A 96 11.38 10.00 4.77
CA CYS A 96 11.02 8.66 5.22
C CYS A 96 12.28 7.82 5.49
N TYR A 97 13.27 7.80 4.59
CA TYR A 97 14.54 7.10 4.82
C TYR A 97 15.27 7.64 6.05
N ALA A 98 15.38 8.94 6.21
CA ALA A 98 16.09 9.56 7.32
C ALA A 98 15.46 9.19 8.68
N LEU A 99 14.14 9.21 8.78
CA LEU A 99 13.41 8.85 10.01
C LEU A 99 13.53 7.36 10.33
N LEU A 100 13.46 6.48 9.32
CA LEU A 100 13.69 5.04 9.50
C LEU A 100 15.13 4.75 9.98
N GLU A 101 16.13 5.42 9.39
CA GLU A 101 17.52 5.29 9.83
C GLU A 101 17.73 5.84 11.25
N GLN A 102 17.06 6.92 11.62
CA GLN A 102 17.11 7.45 12.99
C GLN A 102 16.53 6.45 13.99
N CYS A 103 15.39 5.84 13.68
CA CYS A 103 14.81 4.78 14.50
C CYS A 103 15.80 3.61 14.68
N ILE A 104 16.44 3.15 13.59
CA ILE A 104 17.43 2.07 13.63
C ILE A 104 18.61 2.45 14.54
N LYS A 105 19.13 3.69 14.46
CA LYS A 105 20.22 4.17 15.32
C LYS A 105 19.86 4.14 16.82
N VAL A 106 18.63 4.57 17.16
CA VAL A 106 18.13 4.51 18.55
C VAL A 106 18.08 3.07 19.04
N CYS A 107 17.53 2.16 18.19
CA CYS A 107 17.51 0.74 18.51
C CYS A 107 18.93 0.16 18.68
N ASP A 108 19.87 0.49 17.80
CA ASP A 108 21.25 0.02 17.88
C ASP A 108 21.97 0.49 19.16
N ALA A 109 21.68 1.72 19.62
CA ALA A 109 22.22 2.23 20.87
C ALA A 109 21.67 1.48 22.10
N ARG A 110 20.40 1.08 22.09
CA ARG A 110 19.79 0.27 23.14
C ARG A 110 20.33 -1.16 23.13
N LEU A 111 20.40 -1.79 21.96
CA LEU A 111 20.90 -3.16 21.80
C LEU A 111 22.40 -3.33 22.19
N LYS A 112 23.18 -2.25 22.18
CA LYS A 112 24.54 -2.26 22.75
C LYS A 112 24.56 -2.33 24.28
N ARG A 113 23.49 -1.85 24.93
CA ARG A 113 23.34 -1.87 26.40
C ARG A 113 22.64 -3.15 26.88
N ASP A 114 21.64 -3.59 26.13
CA ASP A 114 20.85 -4.79 26.38
C ASP A 114 20.52 -5.47 25.06
N ALA A 115 21.16 -6.63 24.81
CA ALA A 115 20.97 -7.38 23.56
C ALA A 115 19.57 -7.98 23.42
N ASP A 116 18.84 -8.15 24.55
CA ASP A 116 17.49 -8.70 24.61
C ASP A 116 16.41 -7.62 24.82
N ASP A 117 16.75 -6.35 24.53
CA ASP A 117 15.80 -5.25 24.56
C ASP A 117 14.69 -5.46 23.52
N PHE A 118 13.53 -5.88 24.00
CA PHE A 118 12.38 -6.23 23.15
C PHE A 118 11.94 -5.09 22.25
N ASP A 119 11.79 -3.87 22.80
CA ASP A 119 11.35 -2.70 22.01
C ASP A 119 12.34 -2.38 20.89
N ALA A 120 13.63 -2.42 21.21
CA ALA A 120 14.69 -2.16 20.24
C ALA A 120 14.72 -3.23 19.13
N ILE A 121 14.54 -4.50 19.47
CA ILE A 121 14.49 -5.60 18.49
C ILE A 121 13.26 -5.45 17.59
N LEU A 122 12.07 -5.24 18.18
CA LEU A 122 10.80 -5.14 17.45
C LEU A 122 10.81 -3.95 16.47
N PHE A 123 11.10 -2.76 16.97
CA PHE A 123 11.06 -1.55 16.14
C PHE A 123 12.21 -1.46 15.14
N LYS A 124 13.38 -2.02 15.44
CA LYS A 124 14.46 -2.18 14.46
C LYS A 124 14.04 -3.07 13.31
N GLY A 125 13.41 -4.20 13.61
CA GLY A 125 12.83 -5.10 12.60
C GLY A 125 11.80 -4.38 11.73
N GLY A 126 10.88 -3.66 12.34
CA GLY A 126 9.87 -2.87 11.65
C GLY A 126 10.48 -1.78 10.75
N ALA A 127 11.41 -0.99 11.27
CA ALA A 127 12.06 0.09 10.52
C ALA A 127 12.87 -0.43 9.31
N ILE A 128 13.62 -1.53 9.48
CA ILE A 128 14.33 -2.19 8.38
C ILE A 128 13.32 -2.74 7.36
N GLY A 129 12.21 -3.34 7.81
CA GLY A 129 11.17 -3.87 6.94
C GLY A 129 10.52 -2.81 6.07
N PHE A 130 10.11 -1.67 6.65
CA PHE A 130 9.54 -0.56 5.88
C PHE A 130 10.57 0.12 4.97
N ARG A 131 11.83 0.25 5.39
CA ARG A 131 12.92 0.70 4.52
C ARG A 131 13.12 -0.23 3.33
N GLY A 132 13.11 -1.54 3.55
CA GLY A 132 13.17 -2.55 2.49
C GLY A 132 12.00 -2.46 1.54
N ARG A 133 10.79 -2.24 2.04
CA ARG A 133 9.59 -2.03 1.23
C ARG A 133 9.71 -0.79 0.35
N LEU A 134 10.10 0.36 0.90
CA LEU A 134 10.32 1.57 0.12
C LEU A 134 11.39 1.38 -0.97
N ARG A 135 12.50 0.69 -0.63
CA ARG A 135 13.54 0.32 -1.61
C ARG A 135 12.97 -0.54 -2.74
N GLY A 136 12.10 -1.48 -2.42
CA GLY A 136 11.39 -2.30 -3.42
C GLY A 136 10.50 -1.46 -4.33
N ASP A 137 9.73 -0.53 -3.76
CA ASP A 137 8.86 0.40 -4.49
C ASP A 137 9.68 1.36 -5.40
N ARG A 138 10.95 1.56 -5.10
CA ARG A 138 11.91 2.37 -5.88
C ARG A 138 12.84 1.53 -6.77
N ASN A 139 12.52 0.26 -7.01
CA ASN A 139 13.29 -0.68 -7.85
C ASN A 139 14.73 -0.96 -7.34
N GLN A 140 15.03 -0.70 -6.06
CA GLN A 140 16.33 -0.98 -5.43
C GLN A 140 16.35 -2.41 -4.86
N TYR A 141 16.08 -3.40 -5.68
CA TYR A 141 15.78 -4.78 -5.26
C TYR A 141 16.89 -5.44 -4.43
N LEU A 142 18.17 -5.25 -4.78
CA LEU A 142 19.27 -5.80 -4.00
C LEU A 142 19.36 -5.21 -2.58
N LYS A 143 19.05 -3.91 -2.44
CA LYS A 143 18.99 -3.27 -1.13
C LYS A 143 17.78 -3.73 -0.33
N ALA A 144 16.64 -3.85 -0.99
CA ALA A 144 15.41 -4.39 -0.38
C ALA A 144 15.62 -5.82 0.12
N ALA A 145 16.28 -6.66 -0.69
CA ALA A 145 16.67 -8.00 -0.33
C ALA A 145 17.50 -8.07 0.95
N ARG A 146 18.56 -7.23 1.00
CA ARG A 146 19.44 -7.16 2.15
C ARG A 146 18.71 -6.72 3.41
N ASP A 147 17.79 -5.76 3.31
CA ASP A 147 16.96 -5.37 4.44
C ASP A 147 16.06 -6.51 4.90
N GLY A 148 15.45 -7.22 3.98
CA GLY A 148 14.68 -8.40 4.30
C GLY A 148 15.48 -9.45 5.08
N MET A 149 16.68 -9.80 4.63
CA MET A 149 17.55 -10.75 5.35
C MET A 149 17.90 -10.29 6.77
N ARG A 150 17.95 -8.97 7.01
CA ARG A 150 18.22 -8.40 8.34
C ARG A 150 17.01 -8.43 9.29
N CYS A 151 15.80 -8.49 8.74
CA CYS A 151 14.58 -8.51 9.56
C CYS A 151 14.35 -9.85 10.25
N LEU A 152 14.68 -10.97 9.62
CA LEU A 152 14.32 -12.30 10.11
C LEU A 152 14.90 -12.63 11.50
N PRO A 153 16.20 -12.44 11.76
CA PRO A 153 16.72 -12.69 13.09
C PRO A 153 16.05 -11.85 14.18
N LEU A 154 15.60 -10.64 13.82
CA LEU A 154 14.91 -9.74 14.75
C LEU A 154 13.48 -10.24 15.02
N LEU A 155 12.78 -10.76 14.01
CA LEU A 155 11.46 -11.39 14.21
C LEU A 155 11.56 -12.63 15.10
N ASP A 156 12.55 -13.49 14.87
CA ASP A 156 12.77 -14.69 15.67
C ASP A 156 13.12 -14.33 17.13
N ALA A 157 13.95 -13.31 17.33
CA ALA A 157 14.31 -12.82 18.66
C ALA A 157 13.08 -12.21 19.38
N SER A 158 12.30 -11.37 18.70
CA SER A 158 11.06 -10.82 19.24
C SER A 158 10.09 -11.91 19.68
N GLN A 159 9.91 -12.95 18.86
CA GLN A 159 9.01 -14.07 19.18
C GLN A 159 9.47 -14.88 20.38
N LYS A 160 10.78 -15.04 20.58
CA LYS A 160 11.33 -15.74 21.75
C LYS A 160 11.14 -14.94 23.03
N LEU A 161 11.32 -13.61 22.96
CA LEU A 161 11.21 -12.71 24.10
C LEU A 161 9.76 -12.51 24.54
N GLU A 162 8.83 -12.35 23.58
CA GLU A 162 7.42 -12.07 23.85
C GLU A 162 6.50 -12.94 22.96
N PRO A 163 6.39 -14.26 23.24
CA PRO A 163 5.58 -15.17 22.43
C PRO A 163 4.10 -14.82 22.35
N SER A 164 3.59 -14.07 23.35
CA SER A 164 2.19 -13.65 23.44
C SER A 164 1.87 -12.40 22.63
N ASN A 165 2.87 -11.63 22.19
CA ASN A 165 2.67 -10.41 21.45
C ASN A 165 2.25 -10.70 20.00
N LYS A 166 0.98 -10.40 19.69
CA LYS A 166 0.37 -10.70 18.38
C LYS A 166 0.90 -9.83 17.25
N ASP A 167 1.45 -8.65 17.53
CA ASP A 167 1.98 -7.77 16.48
C ASP A 167 3.20 -8.37 15.78
N ILE A 168 3.95 -9.26 16.44
CA ILE A 168 5.07 -10.00 15.85
C ILE A 168 4.61 -10.87 14.67
N LEU A 169 3.40 -11.43 14.78
CA LEU A 169 2.82 -12.26 13.72
C LEU A 169 2.61 -11.48 12.41
N PHE A 170 2.59 -10.15 12.45
CA PHE A 170 2.52 -9.34 11.24
C PHE A 170 3.73 -9.58 10.33
N GLY A 171 4.94 -9.44 10.86
CA GLY A 171 6.17 -9.69 10.09
C GLY A 171 6.28 -11.15 9.62
N GLN A 172 5.95 -12.10 10.51
CA GLN A 172 5.94 -13.52 10.17
C GLN A 172 4.91 -13.85 9.09
N GLY A 173 3.70 -13.29 9.16
CA GLY A 173 2.64 -13.49 8.19
C GLY A 173 3.00 -12.96 6.81
N ILE A 174 3.59 -11.77 6.77
CA ILE A 174 4.14 -11.18 5.52
C ILE A 174 5.19 -12.12 4.93
N TYR A 175 6.15 -12.58 5.74
CA TYR A 175 7.17 -13.50 5.29
C TYR A 175 6.59 -14.80 4.76
N ASN A 176 5.81 -15.52 5.57
CA ASN A 176 5.26 -16.82 5.22
C ASN A 176 4.45 -16.76 3.91
N TYR A 177 3.64 -15.72 3.75
CA TYR A 177 2.86 -15.56 2.54
C TYR A 177 3.73 -15.28 1.30
N PHE A 178 4.58 -14.28 1.36
CA PHE A 178 5.31 -13.82 0.18
C PHE A 178 6.51 -14.69 -0.18
N ALA A 179 7.12 -15.39 0.76
CA ALA A 179 8.20 -16.33 0.49
C ALA A 179 7.73 -17.54 -0.36
N GLU A 180 6.44 -17.89 -0.32
CA GLU A 180 5.86 -18.92 -1.20
C GLU A 180 5.31 -18.31 -2.50
N VAL A 181 4.50 -17.26 -2.41
CA VAL A 181 3.76 -16.72 -3.56
C VAL A 181 4.66 -16.02 -4.58
N ILE A 182 5.72 -15.35 -4.14
CA ILE A 182 6.59 -14.60 -5.06
C ILE A 182 7.37 -15.50 -6.00
N PRO A 183 8.07 -16.58 -5.56
CA PRO A 183 8.76 -17.50 -6.47
C PRO A 183 7.82 -18.25 -7.41
N GLU A 184 6.59 -18.51 -7.00
CA GLU A 184 5.58 -19.13 -7.86
C GLU A 184 5.17 -18.18 -8.99
N ARG A 185 4.88 -16.94 -8.64
CA ARG A 185 4.38 -15.93 -9.59
C ARG A 185 5.47 -15.35 -10.47
N TYR A 186 6.72 -15.33 -9.99
CA TYR A 186 7.90 -14.77 -10.66
C TYR A 186 9.07 -15.74 -10.62
N PRO A 187 9.10 -16.77 -11.49
CA PRO A 187 10.14 -17.80 -11.48
C PRO A 187 11.57 -17.26 -11.60
N VAL A 188 11.75 -16.06 -12.17
CA VAL A 188 13.08 -15.40 -12.30
C VAL A 188 13.76 -15.13 -10.95
N VAL A 189 13.01 -15.04 -9.85
CA VAL A 189 13.58 -14.80 -8.51
C VAL A 189 13.93 -16.10 -7.76
N ARG A 190 13.55 -17.27 -8.27
CA ARG A 190 13.80 -18.59 -7.63
C ARG A 190 15.25 -18.82 -7.26
N PRO A 191 16.26 -18.50 -8.11
CA PRO A 191 17.65 -18.74 -7.74
C PRO A 191 18.10 -17.95 -6.51
N VAL A 192 17.59 -16.73 -6.35
CA VAL A 192 17.87 -15.87 -5.18
C VAL A 192 17.11 -16.36 -3.95
N MET A 193 15.93 -16.93 -4.17
CA MET A 193 15.05 -17.42 -3.10
C MET A 193 15.42 -18.83 -2.62
N TRP A 194 16.30 -19.55 -3.31
CA TRP A 194 16.72 -20.92 -2.96
C TRP A 194 17.33 -21.04 -1.55
N PHE A 195 18.05 -20.01 -1.12
CA PHE A 195 18.70 -19.99 0.20
C PHE A 195 17.74 -19.65 1.34
N LEU A 196 16.46 -19.47 1.04
CA LEU A 196 15.46 -18.97 1.92
C LEU A 196 14.64 -20.10 2.53
N GLN A 197 14.23 -19.97 3.80
CA GLN A 197 13.24 -20.89 4.35
C GLN A 197 11.97 -20.81 3.50
N LYS A 198 11.39 -21.93 3.17
CA LYS A 198 10.16 -22.02 2.41
C LYS A 198 9.04 -21.33 3.18
N GLY A 199 8.29 -20.46 2.50
CA GLY A 199 7.08 -19.86 3.06
C GLY A 199 5.95 -20.88 3.22
N ASP A 200 4.90 -20.42 3.86
CA ASP A 200 3.63 -21.13 3.99
C ASP A 200 2.52 -20.09 3.81
N ARG A 201 1.92 -20.10 2.61
CA ARG A 201 0.89 -19.15 2.19
C ARG A 201 -0.31 -19.16 3.12
N GLN A 202 -0.80 -20.33 3.49
CA GLN A 202 -1.97 -20.47 4.34
C GLN A 202 -1.68 -19.96 5.75
N LYS A 203 -0.56 -20.38 6.33
CA LYS A 203 -0.10 -19.91 7.63
C LYS A 203 0.09 -18.39 7.64
N GLY A 204 0.66 -17.83 6.56
CA GLY A 204 0.83 -16.38 6.42
C GLY A 204 -0.48 -15.62 6.46
N ILE A 205 -1.51 -16.10 5.75
CA ILE A 205 -2.86 -15.51 5.80
C ILE A 205 -3.47 -15.63 7.20
N GLU A 206 -3.35 -16.78 7.86
CA GLU A 206 -3.89 -17.00 9.21
C GLU A 206 -3.22 -16.07 10.24
N GLN A 207 -1.91 -15.94 10.20
CA GLN A 207 -1.17 -15.01 11.05
C GLN A 207 -1.62 -13.56 10.84
N LEU A 208 -1.76 -13.13 9.58
CA LEU A 208 -2.25 -11.78 9.29
C LEU A 208 -3.70 -11.57 9.74
N LYS A 209 -4.56 -12.58 9.64
CA LYS A 209 -5.93 -12.54 10.18
C LYS A 209 -5.92 -12.38 11.70
N GLU A 210 -5.08 -13.14 12.38
CA GLU A 210 -4.94 -13.03 13.83
C GLU A 210 -4.50 -11.63 14.25
N VAL A 211 -3.53 -11.03 13.56
CA VAL A 211 -3.11 -9.65 13.81
C VAL A 211 -4.24 -8.66 13.50
N ALA A 212 -4.95 -8.81 12.39
CA ALA A 212 -6.06 -7.92 12.04
C ALA A 212 -7.20 -7.94 13.07
N GLN A 213 -7.37 -9.05 13.79
CA GLN A 213 -8.39 -9.21 14.84
C GLN A 213 -7.88 -8.79 16.22
N SER A 214 -6.68 -9.23 16.60
CA SER A 214 -6.18 -9.24 17.98
C SER A 214 -4.85 -8.50 18.17
N GLY A 215 -4.22 -8.01 17.10
CA GLY A 215 -3.04 -7.16 17.18
C GLY A 215 -3.38 -5.80 17.78
N HIS A 216 -2.38 -5.12 18.30
CA HIS A 216 -2.52 -3.77 18.83
C HIS A 216 -2.09 -2.75 17.79
N TYR A 217 -0.79 -2.60 17.57
CA TYR A 217 -0.23 -1.56 16.71
C TYR A 217 -0.25 -1.92 15.22
N ALA A 218 -0.10 -3.21 14.88
CA ALA A 218 -0.08 -3.69 13.49
C ALA A 218 -1.46 -4.06 12.93
N ARG A 219 -2.55 -3.92 13.70
CA ARG A 219 -3.91 -4.33 13.30
C ARG A 219 -4.34 -3.75 11.97
N THR A 220 -4.20 -2.45 11.80
CA THR A 220 -4.62 -1.74 10.58
C THR A 220 -3.75 -2.11 9.39
N GLU A 221 -2.43 -2.23 9.59
CA GLU A 221 -1.52 -2.70 8.53
C GLU A 221 -1.85 -4.14 8.10
N ALA A 222 -2.14 -5.03 9.04
CA ALA A 222 -2.53 -6.41 8.71
C ALA A 222 -3.82 -6.47 7.89
N ALA A 223 -4.84 -5.69 8.26
CA ALA A 223 -6.08 -5.58 7.49
C ALA A 223 -5.82 -5.02 6.08
N TYR A 224 -4.95 -4.00 5.95
CA TYR A 224 -4.55 -3.44 4.67
C TYR A 224 -3.82 -4.47 3.79
N PHE A 225 -2.89 -5.24 4.37
CA PHE A 225 -2.19 -6.30 3.63
C PHE A 225 -3.15 -7.42 3.22
N LEU A 226 -4.07 -7.86 4.07
CA LEU A 226 -5.08 -8.87 3.73
C LEU A 226 -5.98 -8.39 2.58
N ALA A 227 -6.44 -7.13 2.61
CA ALA A 227 -7.20 -6.55 1.51
C ALA A 227 -6.41 -6.62 0.19
N ARG A 228 -5.11 -6.30 0.21
CA ARG A 228 -4.24 -6.39 -0.97
C ARG A 228 -3.97 -7.83 -1.40
N ILE A 229 -3.68 -8.72 -0.46
CA ILE A 229 -3.44 -10.14 -0.72
C ILE A 229 -4.65 -10.73 -1.43
N TYR A 230 -5.83 -10.62 -0.84
CA TYR A 230 -7.04 -11.16 -1.43
C TYR A 230 -7.37 -10.55 -2.79
N ARG A 231 -7.24 -9.23 -2.92
CA ARG A 231 -7.59 -8.57 -4.17
C ARG A 231 -6.62 -8.86 -5.31
N VAL A 232 -5.30 -8.86 -5.04
CA VAL A 232 -4.26 -8.88 -6.08
C VAL A 232 -3.72 -10.28 -6.34
N PHE A 233 -3.50 -11.06 -5.28
CA PHE A 233 -2.82 -12.35 -5.36
C PHE A 233 -3.81 -13.51 -5.39
N GLU A 234 -4.75 -13.53 -4.44
CA GLU A 234 -5.78 -14.56 -4.35
C GLU A 234 -6.92 -14.34 -5.34
N LYS A 235 -7.08 -13.12 -5.88
CA LYS A 235 -8.16 -12.71 -6.77
C LYS A 235 -9.55 -12.89 -6.15
N ASP A 236 -9.63 -12.95 -4.85
CA ASP A 236 -10.87 -13.02 -4.07
C ASP A 236 -11.31 -11.62 -3.62
N LYS A 237 -12.12 -10.99 -4.46
CA LYS A 237 -12.63 -9.64 -4.19
C LYS A 237 -13.66 -9.61 -3.05
N TYR A 238 -14.33 -10.72 -2.78
CA TYR A 238 -15.30 -10.80 -1.67
C TYR A 238 -14.56 -10.82 -0.32
N ALA A 239 -13.52 -11.65 -0.20
CA ALA A 239 -12.67 -11.64 0.99
C ALA A 239 -11.97 -10.28 1.17
N ALA A 240 -11.50 -9.66 0.09
CA ALA A 240 -10.92 -8.32 0.14
C ALA A 240 -11.91 -7.26 0.64
N GLN A 241 -13.20 -7.35 0.25
CA GLN A 241 -14.24 -6.41 0.66
C GLN A 241 -14.37 -6.33 2.18
N VAL A 242 -14.29 -7.45 2.88
CA VAL A 242 -14.41 -7.51 4.35
C VAL A 242 -13.41 -6.55 5.02
N TYR A 243 -12.14 -6.62 4.61
CA TYR A 243 -11.09 -5.77 5.18
C TYR A 243 -11.18 -4.33 4.68
N LEU A 244 -11.59 -4.10 3.43
CA LEU A 244 -11.76 -2.75 2.89
C LEU A 244 -12.92 -2.01 3.56
N GLU A 245 -14.03 -2.68 3.86
CA GLU A 245 -15.16 -2.13 4.64
C GLU A 245 -14.71 -1.78 6.06
N GLN A 246 -13.95 -2.66 6.71
CA GLN A 246 -13.40 -2.42 8.04
C GLN A 246 -12.46 -1.21 8.06
N LEU A 247 -11.54 -1.12 7.10
CA LEU A 247 -10.56 -0.04 7.00
C LEU A 247 -11.23 1.31 6.73
N TYR A 248 -12.13 1.36 5.75
CA TYR A 248 -12.86 2.58 5.40
C TYR A 248 -13.82 3.00 6.52
N GLY A 249 -14.51 2.03 7.14
CA GLY A 249 -15.41 2.30 8.26
C GLY A 249 -14.71 2.90 9.47
N ARG A 250 -13.45 2.49 9.73
CA ARG A 250 -12.65 3.04 10.83
C ARG A 250 -11.97 4.36 10.46
N TYR A 251 -11.50 4.51 9.22
CA TYR A 251 -10.75 5.66 8.75
C TYR A 251 -11.37 6.23 7.45
N PRO A 252 -12.56 6.84 7.52
CA PRO A 252 -13.31 7.28 6.33
C PRO A 252 -12.62 8.45 5.59
N ASP A 253 -11.69 9.15 6.23
CA ASP A 253 -10.90 10.21 5.62
C ASP A 253 -9.66 9.69 4.89
N ASN A 254 -9.31 8.40 5.04
CA ASN A 254 -8.18 7.81 4.35
C ASN A 254 -8.50 7.60 2.86
N SER A 255 -7.90 8.41 2.01
CA SER A 255 -8.14 8.38 0.56
C SER A 255 -7.77 7.06 -0.10
N LEU A 256 -6.75 6.34 0.43
CA LEU A 256 -6.32 5.05 -0.10
C LEU A 256 -7.38 3.97 0.19
N PHE A 257 -7.87 3.90 1.42
CA PHE A 257 -8.92 2.95 1.81
C PHE A 257 -10.23 3.25 1.08
N HIS A 258 -10.57 4.53 0.99
CA HIS A 258 -11.74 5.01 0.24
C HIS A 258 -11.71 4.54 -1.22
N ARG A 259 -10.65 4.85 -1.96
CA ARG A 259 -10.50 4.46 -3.37
C ARG A 259 -10.44 2.95 -3.55
N PHE A 260 -9.78 2.22 -2.64
CA PHE A 260 -9.68 0.76 -2.75
C PHE A 260 -11.05 0.10 -2.55
N LEU A 261 -11.85 0.59 -1.60
CA LEU A 261 -13.23 0.11 -1.42
C LEU A 261 -14.08 0.43 -2.65
N ALA A 262 -14.07 1.69 -3.12
CA ALA A 262 -14.82 2.09 -4.32
C ALA A 262 -14.49 1.21 -5.52
N ARG A 263 -13.20 0.98 -5.78
CA ARG A 263 -12.72 0.12 -6.87
C ARG A 263 -13.19 -1.32 -6.70
N ASN A 264 -13.09 -1.87 -5.49
CA ASN A 264 -13.51 -3.24 -5.22
C ASN A 264 -15.02 -3.43 -5.45
N LEU A 265 -15.83 -2.46 -5.00
CA LEU A 265 -17.28 -2.48 -5.18
C LEU A 265 -17.69 -2.45 -6.66
N VAL A 266 -17.10 -1.56 -7.46
CA VAL A 266 -17.42 -1.52 -8.91
C VAL A 266 -16.94 -2.78 -9.65
N GLU A 267 -15.83 -3.38 -9.23
CA GLU A 267 -15.33 -4.64 -9.78
C GLU A 267 -16.19 -5.86 -9.37
N LEU A 268 -16.93 -5.77 -8.27
CA LEU A 268 -17.94 -6.74 -7.83
C LEU A 268 -19.33 -6.48 -8.41
N GLY A 269 -19.50 -5.46 -9.26
CA GLY A 269 -20.79 -5.08 -9.82
C GLY A 269 -21.69 -4.30 -8.84
N GLN A 270 -21.21 -3.94 -7.66
CA GLN A 270 -21.94 -3.12 -6.68
C GLN A 270 -21.87 -1.63 -7.05
N TRP A 271 -22.32 -1.32 -8.26
CA TRP A 271 -22.12 -0.02 -8.91
C TRP A 271 -22.69 1.15 -8.13
N LYS A 272 -23.88 1.01 -7.54
CA LYS A 272 -24.51 2.12 -6.81
C LYS A 272 -23.59 2.64 -5.70
N ARG A 273 -23.17 1.77 -4.81
CA ARG A 273 -22.25 2.14 -3.71
C ARG A 273 -20.89 2.62 -4.21
N GLY A 274 -20.34 1.96 -5.23
CA GLY A 274 -19.04 2.33 -5.80
C GLY A 274 -19.07 3.71 -6.46
N VAL A 275 -20.18 4.06 -7.12
CA VAL A 275 -20.40 5.40 -7.72
C VAL A 275 -20.49 6.46 -6.63
N ASP A 276 -21.29 6.23 -5.58
CA ASP A 276 -21.43 7.17 -4.47
C ASP A 276 -20.06 7.48 -3.83
N LEU A 277 -19.22 6.46 -3.62
CA LEU A 277 -17.87 6.63 -3.10
C LEU A 277 -16.97 7.40 -4.08
N TYR A 278 -17.00 7.11 -5.38
CA TYR A 278 -16.17 7.85 -6.35
C TYR A 278 -16.62 9.31 -6.53
N GLU A 279 -17.92 9.62 -6.45
CA GLU A 279 -18.39 11.02 -6.42
C GLU A 279 -17.86 11.75 -5.18
N GLU A 280 -17.80 11.07 -4.03
CA GLU A 280 -17.19 11.63 -2.82
C GLU A 280 -15.67 11.83 -2.97
N VAL A 281 -14.95 10.90 -3.64
CA VAL A 281 -13.52 11.07 -3.94
C VAL A 281 -13.29 12.34 -4.76
N ILE A 282 -14.13 12.62 -5.75
CA ILE A 282 -14.03 13.86 -6.56
C ILE A 282 -14.25 15.09 -5.68
N ARG A 283 -15.36 15.13 -4.91
CA ARG A 283 -15.65 16.26 -4.02
C ARG A 283 -14.52 16.58 -3.05
N ARG A 284 -13.94 15.54 -2.44
CA ARG A 284 -12.81 15.70 -1.50
C ARG A 284 -11.53 16.15 -2.20
N SER A 285 -11.29 15.68 -3.42
CA SER A 285 -10.14 16.12 -4.23
C SER A 285 -10.29 17.59 -4.63
N GLU A 286 -11.46 18.01 -5.07
CA GLU A 286 -11.76 19.41 -5.42
C GLU A 286 -11.69 20.34 -4.21
N ALA A 287 -12.04 19.84 -3.03
CA ALA A 287 -11.90 20.56 -1.76
C ALA A 287 -10.46 20.58 -1.21
N GLY A 288 -9.48 20.00 -1.90
CA GLY A 288 -8.07 19.96 -1.47
C GLY A 288 -7.84 19.16 -0.18
N ARG A 289 -8.67 18.16 0.12
CA ARG A 289 -8.52 17.34 1.32
C ARG A 289 -7.25 16.50 1.27
N THR A 290 -6.55 16.39 2.39
CA THR A 290 -5.30 15.64 2.53
C THR A 290 -5.42 14.22 1.96
N GLY A 291 -4.46 13.84 1.11
CA GLY A 291 -4.41 12.52 0.48
C GLY A 291 -5.33 12.34 -0.74
N TYR A 292 -6.24 13.26 -1.04
CA TYR A 292 -7.12 13.20 -2.22
C TYR A 292 -6.47 13.88 -3.43
N HIS A 293 -5.39 13.27 -3.92
CA HIS A 293 -4.59 13.80 -5.02
C HIS A 293 -5.24 13.61 -6.39
N LEU A 294 -4.73 14.34 -7.39
CA LEU A 294 -5.20 14.33 -8.77
C LEU A 294 -5.29 12.93 -9.39
N ARG A 295 -4.36 12.00 -9.03
CA ARG A 295 -4.39 10.62 -9.53
C ARG A 295 -5.65 9.86 -9.07
N GLY A 296 -6.10 10.09 -7.84
CA GLY A 296 -7.35 9.52 -7.32
C GLY A 296 -8.58 10.11 -7.99
N HIS A 297 -8.54 11.39 -8.33
CA HIS A 297 -9.61 12.07 -9.07
C HIS A 297 -9.74 11.49 -10.50
N ILE A 298 -8.62 11.28 -11.19
CA ILE A 298 -8.60 10.65 -12.53
C ILE A 298 -9.18 9.23 -12.47
N GLU A 299 -8.81 8.44 -11.46
CA GLU A 299 -9.38 7.11 -11.23
C GLU A 299 -10.90 7.18 -11.06
N ALA A 300 -11.40 8.11 -10.23
CA ALA A 300 -12.82 8.29 -9.99
C ALA A 300 -13.57 8.66 -11.27
N LEU A 301 -13.07 9.65 -12.02
CA LEU A 301 -13.66 10.06 -13.30
C LEU A 301 -13.72 8.89 -14.30
N TYR A 302 -12.66 8.08 -14.38
CA TYR A 302 -12.64 6.89 -15.24
C TYR A 302 -13.76 5.90 -14.87
N HIS A 303 -13.91 5.55 -13.60
CA HIS A 303 -14.92 4.59 -13.17
C HIS A 303 -16.36 5.14 -13.31
N LEU A 304 -16.56 6.42 -13.01
CA LEU A 304 -17.85 7.09 -13.23
C LEU A 304 -18.21 7.19 -14.71
N GLY A 305 -17.22 7.50 -15.58
CA GLY A 305 -17.40 7.48 -17.03
C GLY A 305 -17.76 6.08 -17.55
N LYS A 306 -17.11 5.06 -17.01
CA LYS A 306 -17.39 3.65 -17.34
C LYS A 306 -18.81 3.24 -16.94
N PHE A 307 -19.26 3.64 -15.76
CA PHE A 307 -20.63 3.41 -15.33
C PHE A 307 -21.64 4.11 -16.24
N ALA A 308 -21.39 5.39 -16.57
CA ALA A 308 -22.25 6.16 -17.48
C ALA A 308 -22.32 5.51 -18.88
N LEU A 309 -21.19 5.04 -19.43
CA LEU A 309 -21.15 4.33 -20.70
C LEU A 309 -22.00 3.05 -20.68
N TYR A 310 -21.87 2.24 -19.63
CA TYR A 310 -22.68 1.02 -19.48
C TYR A 310 -24.18 1.28 -19.29
N ARG A 311 -24.53 2.45 -18.76
CA ARG A 311 -25.92 2.91 -18.63
C ARG A 311 -26.41 3.64 -19.88
N TYR A 312 -25.62 3.67 -20.95
CA TYR A 312 -25.89 4.39 -22.19
C TYR A 312 -26.11 5.90 -22.03
N GLN A 313 -25.56 6.47 -20.95
CA GLN A 313 -25.54 7.92 -20.67
C GLN A 313 -24.34 8.54 -21.38
N LEU A 314 -24.37 8.54 -22.72
CA LEU A 314 -23.21 8.77 -23.57
C LEU A 314 -22.59 10.16 -23.36
N ASN A 315 -23.38 11.22 -23.23
CA ASN A 315 -22.87 12.57 -22.99
C ASN A 315 -22.17 12.69 -21.63
N LEU A 316 -22.70 12.03 -20.58
CA LEU A 316 -22.06 12.00 -19.27
C LEU A 316 -20.75 11.20 -19.32
N ALA A 317 -20.72 10.06 -20.02
CA ALA A 317 -19.52 9.28 -20.24
C ALA A 317 -18.43 10.09 -20.95
N GLU A 318 -18.79 10.78 -22.04
CA GLU A 318 -17.91 11.69 -22.77
C GLU A 318 -17.31 12.75 -21.83
N THR A 319 -18.15 13.44 -21.07
CA THR A 319 -17.71 14.49 -20.13
C THR A 319 -16.69 13.95 -19.11
N ARG A 320 -17.00 12.80 -18.47
CA ARG A 320 -16.14 12.19 -17.45
C ARG A 320 -14.81 11.70 -18.02
N PHE A 321 -14.82 11.02 -19.16
CA PHE A 321 -13.61 10.53 -19.80
C PHE A 321 -12.73 11.68 -20.35
N ALA A 322 -13.33 12.69 -20.94
CA ALA A 322 -12.60 13.86 -21.42
C ALA A 322 -11.93 14.61 -20.24
N ALA A 323 -12.63 14.75 -19.11
CA ALA A 323 -12.07 15.33 -17.89
C ALA A 323 -10.88 14.50 -17.37
N ALA A 324 -11.02 13.16 -17.27
CA ALA A 324 -9.92 12.28 -16.87
C ALA A 324 -8.69 12.41 -17.78
N GLY A 325 -8.91 12.51 -19.08
CA GLY A 325 -7.83 12.71 -20.07
C GLY A 325 -7.13 14.06 -19.92
N ARG A 326 -7.88 15.16 -19.68
CA ARG A 326 -7.30 16.49 -19.43
C ARG A 326 -6.46 16.53 -18.15
N LEU A 327 -7.00 15.99 -17.07
CA LEU A 327 -6.28 15.91 -15.78
C LEU A 327 -5.06 15.00 -15.88
N GLY A 328 -5.14 13.91 -16.65
CA GLY A 328 -4.00 13.03 -16.90
C GLY A 328 -2.87 13.72 -17.64
N ALA A 329 -3.18 14.59 -18.61
CA ALA A 329 -2.20 15.37 -19.34
C ALA A 329 -1.56 16.50 -18.49
N ALA A 330 -2.25 16.93 -17.43
CA ALA A 330 -1.73 17.93 -16.49
C ALA A 330 -0.83 17.32 -15.39
N LEU A 331 -0.72 15.98 -15.31
CA LEU A 331 0.22 15.35 -14.40
C LEU A 331 1.64 15.53 -14.92
N ASP A 332 2.47 16.25 -14.19
CA ASP A 332 3.91 16.34 -14.45
C ASP A 332 4.61 15.06 -13.99
N HIS A 333 4.55 14.03 -14.82
CA HIS A 333 5.16 12.74 -14.51
C HIS A 333 5.64 12.04 -15.79
N PRO A 334 6.84 11.41 -15.77
CA PRO A 334 7.43 10.78 -16.94
C PRO A 334 6.64 9.57 -17.48
N GLN A 335 5.70 9.05 -16.71
CA GLN A 335 4.87 7.94 -17.11
C GLN A 335 3.40 8.34 -17.14
N GLU A 336 2.71 7.87 -18.18
CA GLU A 336 1.29 8.13 -18.37
C GLU A 336 0.44 7.44 -17.29
N ASN A 337 -0.57 8.16 -16.80
CA ASN A 337 -1.50 7.59 -15.83
C ASN A 337 -2.40 6.54 -16.48
N ALA A 338 -2.39 5.31 -15.97
CA ALA A 338 -3.14 4.19 -16.52
C ALA A 338 -4.64 4.45 -16.69
N PHE A 339 -5.27 5.16 -15.74
CA PHE A 339 -6.69 5.51 -15.82
C PHE A 339 -6.94 6.59 -16.87
N ALA A 340 -6.03 7.52 -17.07
CA ALA A 340 -6.13 8.53 -18.12
C ALA A 340 -6.02 7.89 -19.51
N VAL A 341 -5.09 6.95 -19.73
CA VAL A 341 -4.97 6.18 -20.99
C VAL A 341 -6.23 5.39 -21.25
N MET A 342 -6.73 4.66 -20.23
CA MET A 342 -7.97 3.88 -20.37
C MET A 342 -9.19 4.77 -20.57
N ALA A 343 -9.24 5.95 -19.96
CA ALA A 343 -10.30 6.92 -20.19
C ALA A 343 -10.28 7.44 -21.62
N ARG A 344 -9.09 7.67 -22.21
CA ARG A 344 -8.97 8.06 -23.63
C ARG A 344 -9.49 6.98 -24.57
N LEU A 345 -9.19 5.71 -24.30
CA LEU A 345 -9.76 4.58 -25.06
C LEU A 345 -11.30 4.57 -24.98
N MET A 346 -11.84 4.68 -23.76
CA MET A 346 -13.27 4.64 -23.53
C MET A 346 -14.01 5.89 -24.02
N LEU A 347 -13.31 7.02 -24.14
CA LEU A 347 -13.85 8.21 -24.81
C LEU A 347 -14.10 7.91 -26.31
N GLY A 348 -13.16 7.25 -26.98
CA GLY A 348 -13.35 6.77 -28.34
C GLY A 348 -14.55 5.83 -28.46
N MET A 349 -14.71 4.90 -27.52
CA MET A 349 -15.88 4.00 -27.47
C MET A 349 -17.19 4.78 -27.26
N ALA A 350 -17.20 5.81 -26.43
CA ALA A 350 -18.35 6.66 -26.23
C ALA A 350 -18.71 7.47 -27.48
N TYR A 351 -17.71 7.95 -28.22
CA TYR A 351 -17.91 8.63 -29.51
C TYR A 351 -18.47 7.68 -30.58
N ASP A 352 -17.94 6.47 -30.72
CA ASP A 352 -18.49 5.47 -31.62
C ASP A 352 -19.97 5.17 -31.30
N ALA A 353 -20.28 5.00 -30.00
CA ALA A 353 -21.65 4.76 -29.56
C ALA A 353 -22.62 5.94 -29.84
N GLN A 354 -22.07 7.16 -29.98
CA GLN A 354 -22.81 8.37 -30.39
C GLN A 354 -22.86 8.56 -31.92
N GLY A 355 -22.22 7.71 -32.69
CA GLY A 355 -22.06 7.88 -34.12
C GLY A 355 -21.00 8.92 -34.57
N LYS A 356 -20.22 9.43 -33.62
CA LYS A 356 -19.14 10.40 -33.84
C LYS A 356 -17.83 9.66 -34.21
N ARG A 357 -17.83 9.04 -35.38
CA ARG A 357 -16.73 8.13 -35.80
C ARG A 357 -15.39 8.85 -35.93
N GLN A 358 -15.36 10.07 -36.44
CA GLN A 358 -14.10 10.79 -36.66
C GLN A 358 -13.41 11.11 -35.33
N GLU A 359 -14.16 11.55 -34.35
CA GLU A 359 -13.67 11.82 -32.99
C GLU A 359 -13.18 10.52 -32.29
N ALA A 360 -13.88 9.41 -32.51
CA ALA A 360 -13.47 8.10 -32.01
C ALA A 360 -12.11 7.67 -32.59
N LEU A 361 -11.91 7.82 -33.92
CA LEU A 361 -10.65 7.50 -34.58
C LEU A 361 -9.47 8.30 -34.00
N VAL A 362 -9.65 9.59 -33.72
CA VAL A 362 -8.63 10.44 -33.10
C VAL A 362 -8.23 9.88 -31.73
N CYS A 363 -9.21 9.49 -30.90
CA CYS A 363 -8.93 8.90 -29.58
C CYS A 363 -8.14 7.59 -29.70
N TYR A 364 -8.52 6.69 -30.60
CA TYR A 364 -7.83 5.40 -30.77
C TYR A 364 -6.41 5.55 -31.33
N GLU A 365 -6.17 6.48 -32.27
CA GLU A 365 -4.82 6.78 -32.74
C GLU A 365 -3.93 7.33 -31.61
N GLN A 366 -4.46 8.21 -30.76
CA GLN A 366 -3.72 8.69 -29.60
C GLN A 366 -3.34 7.54 -28.66
N VAL A 367 -4.30 6.66 -28.30
CA VAL A 367 -4.04 5.50 -27.41
C VAL A 367 -2.98 4.56 -27.99
N LYS A 368 -2.91 4.42 -29.29
CA LYS A 368 -1.90 3.61 -29.97
C LYS A 368 -0.47 4.11 -29.72
N GLY A 369 -0.30 5.44 -29.54
CA GLY A 369 0.98 6.07 -29.20
C GLY A 369 1.30 6.10 -27.71
N MET A 370 0.33 5.86 -26.83
CA MET A 370 0.49 5.94 -25.37
C MET A 370 1.11 4.66 -24.78
N GLU A 371 1.51 4.70 -23.49
CA GLU A 371 1.95 3.50 -22.76
C GLU A 371 0.87 2.42 -22.75
N GLU A 372 1.27 1.15 -22.88
CA GLU A 372 0.36 0.01 -22.81
C GLU A 372 -0.16 -0.20 -21.37
N HIS A 373 -1.45 -0.03 -21.17
CA HIS A 373 -2.14 -0.35 -19.91
C HIS A 373 -3.28 -1.34 -20.16
N GLY A 374 -3.16 -2.54 -19.60
CA GLY A 374 -4.04 -3.65 -19.97
C GLY A 374 -3.91 -3.97 -21.47
N ASP A 375 -5.04 -4.10 -22.14
CA ASP A 375 -5.11 -4.32 -23.60
C ASP A 375 -5.37 -3.01 -24.38
N SER A 376 -5.01 -1.84 -23.85
CA SER A 376 -5.41 -0.54 -24.41
C SER A 376 -5.03 -0.38 -25.89
N ARG A 377 -3.76 -0.66 -26.25
CA ARG A 377 -3.28 -0.55 -27.64
C ARG A 377 -3.91 -1.59 -28.56
N LYS A 378 -4.12 -2.81 -28.07
CA LYS A 378 -4.76 -3.88 -28.82
C LYS A 378 -6.20 -3.51 -29.14
N LEU A 379 -6.95 -3.04 -28.15
CA LEU A 379 -8.33 -2.59 -28.31
C LEU A 379 -8.43 -1.39 -29.25
N ALA A 380 -7.54 -0.40 -29.08
CA ALA A 380 -7.48 0.75 -29.99
C ALA A 380 -7.26 0.33 -31.45
N ARG A 381 -6.32 -0.58 -31.72
CA ARG A 381 -6.09 -1.13 -33.08
C ARG A 381 -7.31 -1.85 -33.65
N ASN A 382 -8.07 -2.55 -32.81
CA ASN A 382 -9.30 -3.21 -33.23
C ASN A 382 -10.38 -2.18 -33.60
N TYR A 383 -10.57 -1.17 -32.72
CA TYR A 383 -11.58 -0.15 -32.93
C TYR A 383 -11.23 0.85 -34.03
N LEU A 384 -9.97 0.97 -34.45
CA LEU A 384 -9.59 1.69 -35.65
C LEU A 384 -10.12 1.01 -36.89
N LYS A 385 -10.17 -0.33 -36.92
CA LYS A 385 -10.69 -1.12 -38.06
C LYS A 385 -12.22 -1.19 -38.06
N GLU A 386 -12.79 -1.48 -36.90
CA GLU A 386 -14.23 -1.64 -36.68
C GLU A 386 -14.71 -0.79 -35.52
N PRO A 387 -15.79 0.00 -35.70
CA PRO A 387 -16.33 0.81 -34.63
C PRO A 387 -16.73 -0.03 -33.41
N TYR A 388 -16.59 0.53 -32.22
CA TYR A 388 -17.20 -0.05 -31.01
C TYR A 388 -18.72 -0.01 -31.14
N ARG A 389 -19.39 -1.16 -31.01
CA ARG A 389 -20.85 -1.31 -31.23
C ARG A 389 -21.67 -1.37 -29.92
N GLY A 390 -21.00 -1.18 -28.75
CA GLY A 390 -21.65 -1.42 -27.46
C GLY A 390 -21.71 -2.92 -27.11
N GLN A 391 -21.80 -3.25 -25.83
CA GLN A 391 -22.27 -4.58 -25.44
C GLN A 391 -23.82 -4.51 -25.47
N ARG A 392 -24.44 -5.21 -26.41
CA ARG A 392 -25.87 -5.43 -26.42
C ARG A 392 -26.28 -6.41 -25.35
#